data_069f9d391d6c047395582903bdb58054
#
_entry.id   069f9d391d6c047395582903bdb58054
#
_cell.length_a   1.000
_cell.length_b   1.000
_cell.length_c   1.000
_cell.angle_alpha   90.00
_cell.angle_beta   90.00
_cell.angle_gamma   90.00
#
_symmetry.space_group_name_H-M   'P 1'
#
loop_
_entity.id
_entity.type
_entity.pdbx_description
1 polymer ?
#
loop_
_entity_poly.entity_id
_entity_poly.type
_entity_poly.pdbx_seq_one_letter_code
_entity_poly.pdbx_strand_id
1 'polypeptide(L)'
;MRRLLPDPGRTTVDEQLETYRPWESPHEDRPFVAMNFATTVDGRATIGGVSGPIGSSADTAMLAGLRTRFDAVMIGAGTMRAERYGRLVGDRENREQRERDGLPHDPLMVIVSGRLDLPWDAPLFTDGGGRVLVFTASEDEPPPVATRLTVVRHEGFVNLVEALRHLRQERGVRALLCEGGPGLHGELEGGDMVDDLFLTTAPKLSGGEAPRIVEGELPAVAELELGWLLEERGELFARYRRR
;
A
#
# COMPACT_ATOMS: atom_id res chain seq x y z
N MET A 1 -9.68 15.25 -12.91
CA MET A 1 -8.89 14.31 -13.75
C MET A 1 -9.58 14.03 -15.07
N ARG A 2 -8.86 13.51 -16.04
CA ARG A 2 -9.38 13.05 -17.32
C ARG A 2 -9.16 11.55 -17.43
N ARG A 3 -10.22 10.77 -17.57
CA ARG A 3 -10.12 9.36 -17.90
C ARG A 3 -9.81 9.21 -19.38
N LEU A 4 -8.77 8.46 -19.71
CA LEU A 4 -8.33 8.16 -21.07
C LEU A 4 -8.86 6.81 -21.55
N LEU A 5 -8.94 5.83 -20.63
CA LEU A 5 -9.40 4.47 -20.89
C LEU A 5 -10.21 3.95 -19.70
N PRO A 6 -11.21 3.04 -19.90
CA PRO A 6 -11.69 2.55 -21.20
C PRO A 6 -12.51 3.60 -21.95
N ASP A 7 -13.33 4.39 -21.29
CA ASP A 7 -14.24 5.38 -21.88
C ASP A 7 -13.75 6.79 -21.57
N PRO A 8 -13.22 7.54 -22.56
CA PRO A 8 -12.69 8.88 -22.34
C PRO A 8 -13.74 9.85 -21.78
N GLY A 9 -13.35 10.62 -20.75
CA GLY A 9 -14.24 11.59 -20.11
C GLY A 9 -13.61 12.29 -18.92
N ARG A 10 -14.35 13.20 -18.30
CA ARG A 10 -13.96 13.78 -17.01
C ARG A 10 -14.35 12.83 -15.89
N THR A 11 -13.54 12.81 -14.84
CA THR A 11 -13.81 12.04 -13.63
C THR A 11 -13.08 12.65 -12.42
N THR A 12 -13.48 12.28 -11.24
CA THR A 12 -12.77 12.53 -9.97
C THR A 12 -12.18 11.25 -9.43
N VAL A 13 -11.37 11.33 -8.39
CA VAL A 13 -10.86 10.12 -7.67
C VAL A 13 -12.04 9.33 -7.11
N ASP A 14 -12.99 10.00 -6.47
CA ASP A 14 -14.13 9.36 -5.82
C ASP A 14 -15.02 8.62 -6.82
N GLU A 15 -15.38 9.28 -7.94
CA GLU A 15 -16.14 8.65 -9.04
C GLU A 15 -15.39 7.44 -9.62
N GLN A 16 -14.05 7.55 -9.80
CA GLN A 16 -13.25 6.47 -10.35
C GLN A 16 -13.17 5.26 -9.42
N LEU A 17 -13.15 5.49 -8.11
CA LEU A 17 -13.09 4.46 -7.09
C LEU A 17 -14.46 4.03 -6.56
N GLU A 18 -15.56 4.66 -6.97
CA GLU A 18 -16.92 4.41 -6.44
C GLU A 18 -17.32 2.94 -6.53
N THR A 19 -17.00 2.27 -7.64
CA THR A 19 -17.32 0.87 -7.89
C THR A 19 -16.20 -0.10 -7.52
N TYR A 20 -15.07 0.40 -7.04
CA TYR A 20 -13.92 -0.44 -6.67
C TYR A 20 -14.11 -1.03 -5.28
N ARG A 21 -14.42 -2.33 -5.22
CA ARG A 21 -14.74 -3.06 -3.99
C ARG A 21 -13.85 -4.30 -3.81
N PRO A 22 -12.56 -4.11 -3.52
CA PRO A 22 -11.61 -5.24 -3.43
C PRO A 22 -11.98 -6.23 -2.33
N TRP A 23 -12.68 -5.81 -1.27
CA TRP A 23 -13.13 -6.68 -0.19
C TRP A 23 -14.24 -7.69 -0.59
N GLU A 24 -14.82 -7.55 -1.78
CA GLU A 24 -15.79 -8.52 -2.32
C GLU A 24 -15.13 -9.70 -3.03
N SER A 25 -13.82 -9.63 -3.27
CA SER A 25 -13.05 -10.63 -4.02
C SER A 25 -11.84 -11.18 -3.25
N PRO A 26 -11.94 -11.49 -1.95
CA PRO A 26 -10.84 -12.10 -1.23
C PRO A 26 -10.61 -13.53 -1.72
N HIS A 27 -9.36 -13.99 -1.65
CA HIS A 27 -9.06 -15.41 -1.81
C HIS A 27 -9.47 -16.18 -0.55
N GLU A 28 -9.51 -17.52 -0.65
CA GLU A 28 -9.87 -18.36 0.49
C GLU A 28 -8.87 -18.22 1.65
N ASP A 29 -7.59 -18.21 1.32
CA ASP A 29 -6.46 -18.25 2.25
C ASP A 29 -5.67 -16.93 2.37
N ARG A 30 -5.97 -15.91 1.55
CA ARG A 30 -5.35 -14.59 1.61
C ARG A 30 -6.33 -13.46 1.29
N PRO A 31 -6.05 -12.21 1.70
CA PRO A 31 -6.77 -11.05 1.21
C PRO A 31 -6.59 -10.86 -0.29
N PHE A 32 -7.49 -10.11 -0.94
CA PHE A 32 -7.19 -9.43 -2.18
C PHE A 32 -6.06 -8.43 -1.92
N VAL A 33 -4.98 -8.46 -2.70
CA VAL A 33 -3.80 -7.59 -2.51
C VAL A 33 -3.66 -6.63 -3.67
N ALA A 34 -3.68 -5.33 -3.39
CA ALA A 34 -3.32 -4.30 -4.34
C ALA A 34 -2.02 -3.62 -3.91
N MET A 35 -1.18 -3.31 -4.89
CA MET A 35 0.01 -2.47 -4.72
C MET A 35 -0.29 -1.03 -5.15
N ASN A 36 0.27 -0.05 -4.46
CA ASN A 36 0.24 1.35 -4.88
C ASN A 36 1.64 1.96 -4.88
N PHE A 37 2.03 2.49 -6.03
CA PHE A 37 3.31 3.16 -6.21
C PHE A 37 3.19 4.44 -7.06
N ALA A 38 4.07 5.40 -6.77
CA ALA A 38 4.38 6.50 -7.66
C ALA A 38 5.81 6.36 -8.20
N THR A 39 6.00 6.68 -9.48
CA THR A 39 7.32 6.66 -10.13
C THR A 39 7.55 7.92 -10.96
N THR A 40 8.82 8.24 -11.20
CA THR A 40 9.22 9.13 -12.29
C THR A 40 9.09 8.43 -13.64
N VAL A 41 9.13 9.17 -14.75
CA VAL A 41 9.09 8.57 -16.12
C VAL A 41 10.25 7.59 -16.35
N ASP A 42 11.40 7.82 -15.73
CA ASP A 42 12.55 6.90 -15.78
C ASP A 42 12.49 5.77 -14.73
N GLY A 43 11.32 5.59 -14.07
CA GLY A 43 11.00 4.42 -13.24
C GLY A 43 11.58 4.46 -11.82
N ARG A 44 11.92 5.65 -11.28
CA ARG A 44 12.42 5.78 -9.91
C ARG A 44 11.27 5.94 -8.92
N ALA A 45 11.29 5.15 -7.85
CA ALA A 45 10.25 5.14 -6.81
C ALA A 45 10.54 6.11 -5.66
N THR A 46 11.69 6.80 -5.65
CA THR A 46 12.04 7.83 -4.65
C THR A 46 12.84 8.97 -5.27
N ILE A 47 12.72 10.16 -4.69
CA ILE A 47 13.58 11.32 -4.91
C ILE A 47 14.12 11.74 -3.55
N GLY A 48 15.44 11.74 -3.39
CA GLY A 48 16.07 12.04 -2.09
C GLY A 48 15.75 11.02 -0.99
N GLY A 49 15.41 9.78 -1.36
CA GLY A 49 15.12 8.69 -0.42
C GLY A 49 13.68 8.59 0.06
N VAL A 50 12.77 9.47 -0.41
CA VAL A 50 11.35 9.49 -0.06
C VAL A 50 10.47 9.52 -1.32
N SER A 51 9.23 9.04 -1.21
CA SER A 51 8.28 8.99 -2.34
C SER A 51 7.53 10.31 -2.55
N GLY A 52 7.28 11.07 -1.49
CA GLY A 52 6.46 12.27 -1.51
C GLY A 52 6.77 13.29 -2.62
N PRO A 53 8.04 13.59 -2.97
CA PRO A 53 8.39 14.50 -4.06
C PRO A 53 8.05 14.00 -5.47
N ILE A 54 7.66 12.73 -5.66
CA ILE A 54 7.32 12.17 -6.97
C ILE A 54 5.93 12.62 -7.39
N GLY A 55 4.91 12.27 -6.61
CA GLY A 55 3.51 12.56 -6.92
C GLY A 55 3.10 14.02 -6.74
N SER A 56 1.91 14.33 -7.17
CA SER A 56 1.23 15.62 -7.00
C SER A 56 0.15 15.53 -5.92
N SER A 57 -0.59 16.63 -5.73
CA SER A 57 -1.81 16.61 -4.90
C SER A 57 -2.88 15.63 -5.44
N ALA A 58 -2.89 15.35 -6.75
CA ALA A 58 -3.78 14.35 -7.34
C ALA A 58 -3.36 12.92 -6.95
N ASP A 59 -2.06 12.64 -6.91
CA ASP A 59 -1.53 11.37 -6.40
C ASP A 59 -1.84 11.19 -4.91
N THR A 60 -1.64 12.23 -4.09
CA THR A 60 -2.03 12.21 -2.68
C THR A 60 -3.53 11.93 -2.51
N ALA A 61 -4.39 12.54 -3.34
CA ALA A 61 -5.83 12.30 -3.30
C ALA A 61 -6.17 10.86 -3.75
N MET A 62 -5.48 10.31 -4.77
CA MET A 62 -5.64 8.92 -5.20
C MET A 62 -5.27 7.95 -4.08
N LEU A 63 -4.14 8.14 -3.43
CA LEU A 63 -3.71 7.32 -2.29
C LEU A 63 -4.71 7.40 -1.14
N ALA A 64 -5.18 8.61 -0.78
CA ALA A 64 -6.19 8.80 0.26
C ALA A 64 -7.51 8.07 -0.09
N GLY A 65 -7.97 8.19 -1.35
CA GLY A 65 -9.15 7.49 -1.86
C GLY A 65 -8.98 5.96 -1.83
N LEU A 66 -7.82 5.44 -2.23
CA LEU A 66 -7.52 4.01 -2.14
C LEU A 66 -7.59 3.51 -0.70
N ARG A 67 -7.01 4.21 0.27
CA ARG A 67 -7.06 3.84 1.69
C ARG A 67 -8.48 3.72 2.24
N THR A 68 -9.47 4.37 1.61
CA THR A 68 -10.87 4.17 1.99
C THR A 68 -11.44 2.82 1.56
N ARG A 69 -10.80 2.12 0.64
CA ARG A 69 -11.30 0.88 -0.01
C ARG A 69 -10.67 -0.42 0.52
N PHE A 70 -9.81 -0.35 1.54
CA PHE A 70 -9.10 -1.53 2.04
C PHE A 70 -9.28 -1.72 3.55
N ASP A 71 -9.38 -2.98 4.00
CA ASP A 71 -9.45 -3.34 5.42
C ASP A 71 -8.13 -3.04 6.13
N ALA A 72 -7.00 -3.17 5.42
CA ALA A 72 -5.66 -2.98 5.95
C ALA A 72 -4.72 -2.31 4.93
N VAL A 73 -3.68 -1.65 5.45
CA VAL A 73 -2.56 -1.09 4.68
C VAL A 73 -1.27 -1.73 5.16
N MET A 74 -0.45 -2.24 4.23
CA MET A 74 0.83 -2.90 4.53
C MET A 74 2.01 -2.11 4.00
N ILE A 75 3.08 -2.01 4.79
CA ILE A 75 4.37 -1.45 4.38
C ILE A 75 5.53 -2.26 4.93
N GLY A 76 6.68 -2.16 4.30
CA GLY A 76 7.95 -2.63 4.85
C GLY A 76 8.55 -1.66 5.87
N ALA A 77 9.42 -2.16 6.76
CA ALA A 77 10.11 -1.35 7.75
C ALA A 77 10.96 -0.22 7.15
N GLY A 78 11.55 -0.43 5.96
CA GLY A 78 12.28 0.60 5.23
C GLY A 78 11.40 1.80 4.89
N THR A 79 10.20 1.55 4.35
CA THR A 79 9.20 2.58 4.06
C THR A 79 8.74 3.28 5.34
N MET A 80 8.50 2.53 6.43
CA MET A 80 8.14 3.13 7.72
C MET A 80 9.22 4.09 8.24
N ARG A 81 10.50 3.74 8.10
CA ARG A 81 11.61 4.62 8.51
C ARG A 81 11.73 5.87 7.63
N ALA A 82 11.57 5.71 6.31
CA ALA A 82 11.71 6.82 5.36
C ALA A 82 10.55 7.82 5.45
N GLU A 83 9.32 7.33 5.48
CA GLU A 83 8.11 8.15 5.37
C GLU A 83 7.50 8.53 6.74
N ARG A 84 7.89 7.85 7.83
CA ARG A 84 7.46 8.14 9.21
C ARG A 84 5.94 8.33 9.33
N TYR A 85 5.20 7.32 8.90
CA TYR A 85 3.73 7.33 8.85
C TYR A 85 3.10 7.83 10.16
N GLY A 86 1.99 8.52 10.00
CA GLY A 86 1.02 8.82 11.04
C GLY A 86 -0.30 8.09 10.78
N ARG A 87 -1.41 8.70 11.18
CA ARG A 87 -2.74 8.15 10.94
C ARG A 87 -3.02 8.04 9.43
N LEU A 88 -3.51 6.88 8.99
CA LEU A 88 -3.69 6.55 7.57
C LEU A 88 -4.84 7.31 6.90
N VAL A 89 -5.95 7.53 7.65
CA VAL A 89 -7.13 8.26 7.17
C VAL A 89 -7.33 9.48 8.06
N GLY A 90 -6.83 10.64 7.62
CA GLY A 90 -6.78 11.87 8.41
C GLY A 90 -8.10 12.63 8.46
N ASP A 91 -8.81 12.69 7.32
CA ASP A 91 -10.03 13.50 7.23
C ASP A 91 -11.29 12.72 7.64
N ARG A 92 -12.29 13.51 8.05
CA ARG A 92 -13.55 12.99 8.57
C ARG A 92 -14.40 12.34 7.48
N GLU A 93 -14.43 12.92 6.30
CA GLU A 93 -15.27 12.47 5.18
C GLU A 93 -14.86 11.06 4.72
N ASN A 94 -13.56 10.82 4.55
CA ASN A 94 -13.01 9.50 4.22
C ASN A 94 -13.30 8.46 5.29
N ARG A 95 -13.30 8.82 6.59
CA ARG A 95 -13.71 7.91 7.66
C ARG A 95 -15.18 7.55 7.62
N GLU A 96 -16.04 8.54 7.39
CA GLU A 96 -17.47 8.33 7.21
C GLU A 96 -17.79 7.50 5.96
N GLN A 97 -17.00 7.67 4.86
CA GLN A 97 -17.11 6.82 3.68
C GLN A 97 -16.80 5.37 4.01
N ARG A 98 -15.73 5.11 4.76
CA ARG A 98 -15.37 3.76 5.20
C ARG A 98 -16.49 3.10 6.01
N GLU A 99 -17.13 3.85 6.94
CA GLU A 99 -18.29 3.34 7.71
C GLU A 99 -19.47 2.98 6.80
N ARG A 100 -19.78 3.84 5.82
CA ARG A 100 -20.85 3.54 4.85
C ARG A 100 -20.59 2.25 4.07
N ASP A 101 -19.33 1.93 3.81
CA ASP A 101 -18.89 0.70 3.14
C ASP A 101 -18.73 -0.49 4.11
N GLY A 102 -19.08 -0.33 5.39
CA GLY A 102 -18.97 -1.37 6.42
C GLY A 102 -17.54 -1.67 6.87
N LEU A 103 -16.61 -0.71 6.65
CA LEU A 103 -15.23 -0.78 7.07
C LEU A 103 -15.00 0.01 8.37
N PRO A 104 -14.02 -0.37 9.24
CA PRO A 104 -13.61 0.45 10.37
C PRO A 104 -13.12 1.83 9.92
N HIS A 105 -13.26 2.86 10.78
CA HIS A 105 -12.79 4.23 10.51
C HIS A 105 -11.35 4.30 9.97
N ASP A 106 -10.45 3.54 10.58
CA ASP A 106 -9.06 3.43 10.12
C ASP A 106 -8.78 2.00 9.66
N PRO A 107 -8.08 1.81 8.54
CA PRO A 107 -7.57 0.51 8.16
C PRO A 107 -6.56 0.00 9.20
N LEU A 108 -6.41 -1.31 9.33
CA LEU A 108 -5.34 -1.90 10.10
C LEU A 108 -3.99 -1.56 9.46
N MET A 109 -3.09 -0.91 10.19
CA MET A 109 -1.71 -0.73 9.70
C MET A 109 -0.92 -2.02 9.93
N VAL A 110 -0.35 -2.57 8.88
CA VAL A 110 0.49 -3.77 8.89
C VAL A 110 1.91 -3.40 8.52
N ILE A 111 2.88 -3.79 9.34
CA ILE A 111 4.30 -3.52 9.08
C ILE A 111 5.05 -4.85 9.02
N VAL A 112 5.82 -5.05 7.95
CA VAL A 112 6.75 -6.18 7.81
C VAL A 112 8.15 -5.72 8.19
N SER A 113 8.70 -6.28 9.27
CA SER A 113 10.00 -5.88 9.82
C SER A 113 10.78 -7.07 10.35
N GLY A 114 11.69 -7.63 9.58
CA GLY A 114 12.46 -8.80 10.02
C GLY A 114 13.17 -8.62 11.37
N ARG A 115 13.67 -7.41 11.67
CA ARG A 115 14.48 -7.11 12.87
C ARG A 115 13.78 -6.23 13.91
N LEU A 116 12.50 -5.91 13.72
CA LEU A 116 11.73 -4.99 14.58
C LEU A 116 12.36 -3.58 14.72
N ASP A 117 13.25 -3.20 13.80
CA ASP A 117 13.90 -1.89 13.74
C ASP A 117 12.94 -0.86 13.13
N LEU A 118 12.14 -0.23 13.98
CA LEU A 118 11.10 0.73 13.61
C LEU A 118 11.32 2.09 14.29
N PRO A 119 10.91 3.20 13.67
CA PRO A 119 10.98 4.52 14.26
C PRO A 119 9.84 4.71 15.28
N TRP A 120 10.01 4.18 16.48
CA TRP A 120 8.98 4.15 17.54
C TRP A 120 8.49 5.52 18.00
N ASP A 121 9.23 6.58 17.68
CA ASP A 121 8.89 7.99 17.88
C ASP A 121 8.07 8.59 16.71
N ALA A 122 7.72 7.80 15.68
CA ALA A 122 6.87 8.28 14.60
C ALA A 122 5.42 8.48 15.06
N PRO A 123 4.65 9.40 14.42
CA PRO A 123 3.27 9.71 14.81
C PRO A 123 2.35 8.48 14.85
N LEU A 124 2.58 7.49 13.99
CA LEU A 124 1.83 6.23 14.01
C LEU A 124 1.83 5.54 15.38
N PHE A 125 2.94 5.63 16.12
CA PHE A 125 3.11 4.96 17.42
C PHE A 125 2.80 5.88 18.59
N THR A 126 2.91 7.20 18.43
CA THR A 126 2.80 8.17 19.53
C THR A 126 1.42 8.82 19.65
N ASP A 127 0.65 8.91 18.56
CA ASP A 127 -0.63 9.65 18.56
C ASP A 127 -1.81 8.85 19.13
N GLY A 128 -1.63 7.54 19.40
CA GLY A 128 -2.67 6.68 20.00
C GLY A 128 -3.87 6.39 19.11
N GLY A 129 -3.81 6.73 17.82
CA GLY A 129 -4.89 6.49 16.85
C GLY A 129 -4.67 5.22 16.03
N GLY A 130 -5.74 4.43 15.87
CA GLY A 130 -5.70 3.26 14.99
C GLY A 130 -5.17 1.99 15.66
N ARG A 131 -4.86 1.00 14.81
CA ARG A 131 -4.36 -0.32 15.21
C ARG A 131 -3.16 -0.66 14.34
N VAL A 132 -2.10 -1.17 14.94
CA VAL A 132 -0.87 -1.57 14.25
C VAL A 132 -0.61 -3.06 14.52
N LEU A 133 -0.31 -3.81 13.47
CA LEU A 133 0.16 -5.18 13.53
C LEU A 133 1.53 -5.26 12.88
N VAL A 134 2.51 -5.81 13.57
CA VAL A 134 3.86 -5.99 13.06
C VAL A 134 4.14 -7.48 12.91
N PHE A 135 4.51 -7.90 11.70
CA PHE A 135 5.11 -9.21 11.46
C PHE A 135 6.62 -9.08 11.57
N THR A 136 7.25 -9.91 12.38
CA THR A 136 8.70 -9.85 12.61
C THR A 136 9.30 -11.25 12.84
N ALA A 137 10.62 -11.37 12.60
CA ALA A 137 11.41 -12.52 13.01
C ALA A 137 12.29 -12.21 14.23
N SER A 138 12.21 -10.98 14.79
CA SER A 138 12.95 -10.60 15.99
C SER A 138 12.26 -11.10 17.25
N GLU A 139 13.06 -11.55 18.22
CA GLU A 139 12.62 -11.88 19.59
C GLU A 139 12.56 -10.62 20.49
N ASP A 140 13.03 -9.46 20.00
CA ASP A 140 13.05 -8.24 20.79
C ASP A 140 11.62 -7.80 21.15
N GLU A 141 11.49 -7.18 22.32
CA GLU A 141 10.23 -6.58 22.74
C GLU A 141 10.14 -5.12 22.27
N PRO A 142 8.98 -4.71 21.70
CA PRO A 142 8.79 -3.31 21.33
C PRO A 142 8.74 -2.42 22.58
N PRO A 143 9.18 -1.16 22.49
CA PRO A 143 8.98 -0.23 23.58
C PRO A 143 7.48 0.07 23.79
N PRO A 144 7.09 0.61 24.96
CA PRO A 144 5.73 1.10 25.17
C PRO A 144 5.35 2.16 24.15
N VAL A 145 4.18 2.01 23.53
CA VAL A 145 3.64 2.95 22.52
C VAL A 145 2.20 3.32 22.89
N ALA A 146 1.73 4.47 22.41
CA ALA A 146 0.35 4.94 22.66
C ALA A 146 -0.67 4.20 21.77
N THR A 147 -0.26 3.74 20.61
CA THR A 147 -1.12 3.03 19.64
C THR A 147 -1.33 1.56 20.05
N ARG A 148 -2.51 1.00 19.74
CA ARG A 148 -2.78 -0.43 19.95
C ARG A 148 -1.90 -1.28 19.03
N LEU A 149 -0.81 -1.82 19.57
CA LEU A 149 0.18 -2.64 18.89
C LEU A 149 -0.06 -4.12 19.11
N THR A 150 0.05 -4.90 18.05
CA THR A 150 0.13 -6.37 18.08
C THR A 150 1.40 -6.80 17.34
N VAL A 151 2.18 -7.69 17.92
CA VAL A 151 3.36 -8.29 17.28
C VAL A 151 3.09 -9.75 17.01
N VAL A 152 3.31 -10.20 15.78
CA VAL A 152 3.25 -11.60 15.34
C VAL A 152 4.65 -12.02 14.92
N ARG A 153 5.19 -13.02 15.60
CA ARG A 153 6.56 -13.50 15.37
C ARG A 153 6.57 -14.70 14.44
N HIS A 154 7.52 -14.70 13.52
CA HIS A 154 7.84 -15.80 12.63
C HIS A 154 9.23 -16.34 12.98
N GLU A 155 9.45 -17.63 12.80
CA GLU A 155 10.76 -18.24 13.02
C GLU A 155 11.69 -17.95 11.84
N GLY A 156 12.88 -17.44 12.13
CA GLY A 156 13.96 -17.18 11.18
C GLY A 156 13.72 -15.97 10.25
N PHE A 157 12.62 -15.92 9.51
CA PHE A 157 12.25 -14.81 8.62
C PHE A 157 10.73 -14.64 8.55
N VAL A 158 10.26 -13.47 8.12
CA VAL A 158 8.82 -13.23 7.94
C VAL A 158 8.34 -13.93 6.67
N ASN A 159 7.56 -14.98 6.81
CA ASN A 159 6.92 -15.69 5.71
C ASN A 159 5.66 -14.93 5.28
N LEU A 160 5.67 -14.32 4.09
CA LEU A 160 4.54 -13.49 3.61
C LEU A 160 3.28 -14.33 3.32
N VAL A 161 3.40 -15.57 2.90
CA VAL A 161 2.23 -16.46 2.70
C VAL A 161 1.51 -16.69 4.02
N GLU A 162 2.25 -16.98 5.10
CA GLU A 162 1.68 -17.14 6.44
C GLU A 162 1.15 -15.82 6.99
N ALA A 163 1.85 -14.70 6.74
CA ALA A 163 1.40 -13.37 7.15
C ALA A 163 0.06 -13.00 6.49
N LEU A 164 -0.09 -13.23 5.19
CA LEU A 164 -1.35 -12.98 4.47
C LEU A 164 -2.47 -13.92 4.95
N ARG A 165 -2.16 -15.20 5.19
CA ARG A 165 -3.12 -16.14 5.77
C ARG A 165 -3.57 -15.70 7.16
N HIS A 166 -2.66 -15.27 8.03
CA HIS A 166 -2.99 -14.71 9.35
C HIS A 166 -3.91 -13.49 9.23
N LEU A 167 -3.62 -12.56 8.31
CA LEU A 167 -4.47 -11.40 8.06
C LEU A 167 -5.87 -11.83 7.63
N ARG A 168 -6.00 -12.81 6.74
CA ARG A 168 -7.27 -13.29 6.23
C ARG A 168 -8.07 -14.03 7.29
N GLN A 169 -7.48 -15.00 7.96
CA GLN A 169 -8.17 -15.95 8.83
C GLN A 169 -8.32 -15.45 10.27
N GLU A 170 -7.27 -14.80 10.83
CA GLU A 170 -7.26 -14.39 12.24
C GLU A 170 -7.70 -12.92 12.44
N ARG A 171 -7.57 -12.08 11.40
CA ARG A 171 -7.89 -10.66 11.47
C ARG A 171 -9.10 -10.26 10.62
N GLY A 172 -9.63 -11.16 9.81
CA GLY A 172 -10.77 -10.90 8.94
C GLY A 172 -10.49 -9.88 7.83
N VAL A 173 -9.21 -9.65 7.49
CA VAL A 173 -8.82 -8.77 6.40
C VAL A 173 -9.21 -9.41 5.08
N ARG A 174 -10.05 -8.74 4.30
CA ARG A 174 -10.53 -9.19 2.98
C ARG A 174 -9.74 -8.54 1.85
N ALA A 175 -9.33 -7.27 2.06
CA ALA A 175 -8.58 -6.50 1.10
C ALA A 175 -7.41 -5.78 1.78
N LEU A 176 -6.23 -5.86 1.16
CA LEU A 176 -4.96 -5.31 1.65
C LEU A 176 -4.35 -4.39 0.59
N LEU A 177 -4.11 -3.13 0.94
CA LEU A 177 -3.32 -2.20 0.13
C LEU A 177 -1.86 -2.24 0.59
N CYS A 178 -0.94 -2.61 -0.27
CA CYS A 178 0.50 -2.51 0.02
C CYS A 178 1.07 -1.23 -0.60
N GLU A 179 1.63 -0.35 0.24
CA GLU A 179 2.22 0.93 -0.17
C GLU A 179 3.76 0.87 -0.24
N GLY A 180 4.31 -0.33 -0.36
CA GLY A 180 5.75 -0.53 -0.54
C GLY A 180 6.45 -1.04 0.72
N GLY A 181 7.83 -1.15 0.80
CA GLY A 181 8.80 -0.77 -0.21
C GLY A 181 9.03 -1.79 -1.33
N PRO A 182 9.97 -1.44 -2.23
CA PRO A 182 10.26 -2.23 -3.44
C PRO A 182 10.66 -3.68 -3.19
N GLY A 183 11.39 -3.96 -2.10
CA GLY A 183 11.72 -5.33 -1.71
C GLY A 183 10.49 -6.14 -1.31
N LEU A 184 9.59 -5.56 -0.47
CA LEU A 184 8.33 -6.20 -0.11
C LEU A 184 7.44 -6.46 -1.34
N HIS A 185 7.41 -5.52 -2.30
CA HIS A 185 6.71 -5.70 -3.56
C HIS A 185 7.32 -6.87 -4.36
N GLY A 186 8.66 -6.93 -4.47
CA GLY A 186 9.33 -8.03 -5.15
C GLY A 186 9.02 -9.40 -4.55
N GLU A 187 8.96 -9.50 -3.22
CA GLU A 187 8.58 -10.74 -2.54
C GLU A 187 7.10 -11.12 -2.78
N LEU A 188 6.19 -10.16 -2.73
CA LEU A 188 4.76 -10.39 -3.02
C LEU A 188 4.53 -10.80 -4.47
N GLU A 189 5.18 -10.14 -5.44
CA GLU A 189 5.12 -10.50 -6.85
C GLU A 189 5.77 -11.86 -7.13
N GLY A 190 6.92 -12.13 -6.52
CA GLY A 190 7.61 -13.41 -6.66
C GLY A 190 6.80 -14.59 -6.14
N GLY A 191 5.92 -14.36 -5.18
CA GLY A 191 5.01 -15.35 -4.61
C GLY A 191 3.64 -15.42 -5.28
N ASP A 192 3.39 -14.69 -6.39
CA ASP A 192 2.08 -14.60 -7.06
C ASP A 192 0.96 -14.13 -6.14
N MET A 193 1.26 -13.15 -5.28
CA MET A 193 0.36 -12.70 -4.23
C MET A 193 -0.29 -11.34 -4.51
N VAL A 194 0.00 -10.71 -5.65
CA VAL A 194 -0.55 -9.40 -6.05
C VAL A 194 -1.67 -9.57 -7.07
N ASP A 195 -2.81 -8.93 -6.86
CA ASP A 195 -3.98 -8.97 -7.75
C ASP A 195 -4.09 -7.71 -8.61
N ASP A 196 -3.85 -6.52 -8.00
CA ASP A 196 -3.91 -5.23 -8.67
C ASP A 196 -2.63 -4.41 -8.42
N LEU A 197 -2.25 -3.60 -9.41
CA LEU A 197 -1.22 -2.58 -9.27
C LEU A 197 -1.79 -1.21 -9.68
N PHE A 198 -1.79 -0.28 -8.74
CA PHE A 198 -2.01 1.15 -9.00
C PHE A 198 -0.66 1.83 -9.17
N LEU A 199 -0.45 2.41 -10.33
CA LEU A 199 0.81 3.06 -10.68
C LEU A 199 0.58 4.49 -11.13
N THR A 200 1.15 5.43 -10.37
CA THR A 200 1.26 6.83 -10.78
C THR A 200 2.60 7.04 -11.48
N THR A 201 2.57 7.61 -12.68
CA THR A 201 3.77 8.00 -13.42
C THR A 201 3.81 9.52 -13.48
N ALA A 202 4.68 10.13 -12.67
CA ALA A 202 4.87 11.57 -12.65
C ALA A 202 5.73 12.04 -13.84
N PRO A 203 5.44 13.20 -14.45
CA PRO A 203 6.20 13.76 -15.59
C PRO A 203 7.54 14.36 -15.12
N LYS A 204 8.37 13.54 -14.45
CA LYS A 204 9.66 13.89 -13.87
C LYS A 204 10.74 12.90 -14.30
N LEU A 205 11.97 13.37 -14.41
CA LEU A 205 13.16 12.56 -14.59
C LEU A 205 14.05 12.78 -13.36
N SER A 206 14.43 11.70 -12.69
CA SER A 206 15.27 11.75 -11.49
C SER A 206 16.70 11.26 -11.76
N GLY A 207 16.87 10.24 -12.61
CA GLY A 207 18.16 9.58 -12.80
C GLY A 207 18.67 8.88 -11.54
N GLY A 208 19.99 8.65 -11.48
CA GLY A 208 20.66 8.07 -10.31
C GLY A 208 20.30 6.61 -10.03
N GLU A 209 20.55 6.18 -8.77
CA GLU A 209 20.41 4.79 -8.32
C GLU A 209 19.21 4.56 -7.38
N ALA A 210 18.26 5.51 -7.34
CA ALA A 210 17.05 5.32 -6.54
C ALA A 210 16.32 4.02 -6.95
N PRO A 211 15.66 3.32 -6.01
CA PRO A 211 15.02 2.03 -6.29
C PRO A 211 13.92 2.15 -7.35
N ARG A 212 13.63 1.04 -8.03
CA ARG A 212 12.43 0.85 -8.83
C ARG A 212 11.28 0.37 -7.94
N ILE A 213 10.09 0.19 -8.50
CA ILE A 213 8.92 -0.30 -7.74
C ILE A 213 9.05 -1.78 -7.34
N VAL A 214 9.86 -2.56 -8.05
CA VAL A 214 10.18 -3.96 -7.77
C VAL A 214 11.67 -4.12 -7.64
N GLU A 215 12.14 -4.67 -6.53
CA GLU A 215 13.52 -5.10 -6.31
C GLU A 215 13.59 -6.61 -6.17
N GLY A 216 14.71 -7.19 -6.61
CA GLY A 216 14.90 -8.64 -6.70
C GLY A 216 14.57 -9.21 -8.08
N GLU A 217 14.85 -10.48 -8.26
CA GLU A 217 14.50 -11.22 -9.48
C GLU A 217 13.13 -11.88 -9.31
N LEU A 218 12.24 -11.68 -10.27
CA LEU A 218 10.97 -12.41 -10.31
C LEU A 218 11.21 -13.78 -10.97
N PRO A 219 10.58 -14.86 -10.48
CA PRO A 219 10.68 -16.19 -11.07
C PRO A 219 10.25 -16.25 -12.54
N ALA A 220 9.32 -15.35 -12.91
CA ALA A 220 8.86 -15.15 -14.28
C ALA A 220 8.39 -13.71 -14.48
N VAL A 221 8.28 -13.28 -15.73
CA VAL A 221 7.66 -11.98 -16.04
C VAL A 221 6.16 -12.04 -15.69
N ALA A 222 5.71 -11.12 -14.86
CA ALA A 222 4.28 -10.96 -14.55
C ALA A 222 3.59 -10.20 -15.69
N GLU A 223 2.57 -10.81 -16.29
CA GLU A 223 1.74 -10.13 -17.30
C GLU A 223 0.57 -9.41 -16.64
N LEU A 224 0.36 -8.17 -17.08
CA LEU A 224 -0.66 -7.28 -16.54
C LEU A 224 -1.64 -6.84 -17.62
N GLU A 225 -2.89 -6.66 -17.23
CA GLU A 225 -3.94 -6.09 -18.06
C GLU A 225 -4.29 -4.69 -17.54
N LEU A 226 -4.28 -3.69 -18.44
CA LEU A 226 -4.69 -2.34 -18.10
C LEU A 226 -6.20 -2.28 -17.84
N GLY A 227 -6.58 -1.99 -16.58
CA GLY A 227 -7.97 -1.80 -16.19
C GLY A 227 -8.51 -0.41 -16.54
N TRP A 228 -7.74 0.63 -16.22
CA TRP A 228 -8.05 2.00 -16.59
C TRP A 228 -6.79 2.88 -16.59
N LEU A 229 -6.90 4.03 -17.29
CA LEU A 229 -5.86 5.05 -17.35
C LEU A 229 -6.48 6.44 -17.19
N LEU A 230 -5.96 7.21 -16.24
CA LEU A 230 -6.33 8.62 -16.03
C LEU A 230 -5.13 9.53 -16.26
N GLU A 231 -5.43 10.81 -16.48
CA GLU A 231 -4.43 11.87 -16.61
C GLU A 231 -4.85 13.11 -15.82
N GLU A 232 -3.90 13.72 -15.12
CA GLU A 232 -4.04 15.04 -14.50
C GLU A 232 -2.72 15.79 -14.59
N ARG A 233 -2.72 16.92 -15.34
CA ARG A 233 -1.54 17.81 -15.51
C ARG A 233 -0.27 17.09 -15.97
N GLY A 234 -0.41 16.12 -16.88
CA GLY A 234 0.70 15.31 -17.40
C GLY A 234 1.09 14.11 -16.52
N GLU A 235 0.53 13.97 -15.34
CA GLU A 235 0.69 12.81 -14.47
C GLU A 235 -0.30 11.72 -14.91
N LEU A 236 0.18 10.48 -15.05
CA LEU A 236 -0.63 9.33 -15.45
C LEU A 236 -0.91 8.44 -14.25
N PHE A 237 -2.16 8.01 -14.13
CA PHE A 237 -2.62 7.07 -13.11
C PHE A 237 -3.16 5.85 -13.82
N ALA A 238 -2.56 4.70 -13.58
CA ALA A 238 -2.97 3.44 -14.17
C ALA A 238 -3.35 2.43 -13.10
N ARG A 239 -4.41 1.65 -13.35
CA ARG A 239 -4.69 0.43 -12.64
C ARG A 239 -4.44 -0.74 -13.56
N TYR A 240 -3.56 -1.62 -13.15
CA TYR A 240 -3.32 -2.90 -13.80
C TYR A 240 -3.90 -4.03 -12.95
N ARG A 241 -4.37 -5.08 -13.62
CA ARG A 241 -4.78 -6.35 -13.02
C ARG A 241 -3.80 -7.43 -13.43
N ARG A 242 -3.50 -8.33 -12.52
CA ARG A 242 -2.74 -9.52 -12.88
C ARG A 242 -3.59 -10.44 -13.76
N ARG A 243 -2.95 -11.05 -14.78
CA ARG A 243 -3.56 -12.05 -15.66
C ARG A 243 -3.44 -13.45 -15.10
#